data_c64f92338bc642fdf1cee02ac85903cb
#
_entry.id   c64f92338bc642fdf1cee02ac85903cb
#
_cell.length_a   1.000
_cell.length_b   1.000
_cell.length_c   1.000
_cell.angle_alpha   90.00
_cell.angle_beta   90.00
_cell.angle_gamma   90.00
#
_symmetry.space_group_name_H-M   'P 1'
#
loop_
_entity.id
_entity.type
_entity.pdbx_description
1 polymer ?
#
loop_
_entity_poly.entity_id
_entity_poly.type
_entity_poly.pdbx_seq_one_letter_code
_entity_poly.pdbx_strand_id
1 'polypeptide(L)'
;MKANDFAACDGKLHVHYIGHGEPQKSDSFVMDYNGAYYLIDGGIHTADDSLRYLLNIRATLLADHPELIEDTDCKLHITSMASHCHVDHIGALFELIFPSPYIAVDAFYLPPASQMDAHYNLKDSNGDVKYRPRLAQALAEYQQQAREITHEFGAENRFAFRMIAEDESSPLITVCPAYLDYGIGEKMEHLVNIYCDGDRDDHKIAILAVNNCSDWFHIRHGKRTFLFTGDTTKKLPTPHEEMAGEMTDVYLPILGSVDVIKYVHHGYARDAAAPDMMRFDPQYVVISADIGTGGKVIRRLFPDSPVKLVHSGSQTYIFTTDGETLTVSPSL
;
A
#
# COMPACT_ATOMS: atom_id res chain seq x y z
N MET A 1 22.65 2.57 17.28
CA MET A 1 22.81 1.41 16.37
C MET A 1 21.42 1.07 15.86
N LYS A 2 21.28 0.78 14.57
CA LYS A 2 19.98 0.38 13.99
C LYS A 2 19.96 -1.14 13.85
N ALA A 3 18.80 -1.78 14.01
CA ALA A 3 18.66 -3.20 13.70
C ALA A 3 19.00 -3.50 12.21
N ASN A 4 18.74 -2.52 11.34
CA ASN A 4 19.08 -2.57 9.90
C ASN A 4 20.58 -2.79 9.62
N ASP A 5 21.45 -2.38 10.54
CA ASP A 5 22.91 -2.50 10.38
C ASP A 5 23.37 -3.98 10.37
N PHE A 6 22.48 -4.90 10.79
CA PHE A 6 22.71 -6.35 10.81
C PHE A 6 22.09 -7.07 9.62
N ALA A 7 21.45 -6.36 8.69
CA ALA A 7 20.83 -6.97 7.53
C ALA A 7 21.90 -7.49 6.54
N ALA A 8 21.60 -8.60 5.93
CA ALA A 8 22.42 -9.12 4.84
C ALA A 8 22.33 -8.20 3.61
N CYS A 9 23.47 -7.89 3.00
CA CYS A 9 23.56 -7.15 1.75
C CYS A 9 23.75 -8.17 0.61
N ASP A 10 22.68 -8.82 0.18
CA ASP A 10 22.71 -9.87 -0.86
C ASP A 10 22.30 -9.37 -2.24
N GLY A 11 21.96 -8.08 -2.37
CA GLY A 11 21.54 -7.45 -3.62
C GLY A 11 20.16 -7.89 -4.11
N LYS A 12 19.35 -8.51 -3.25
CA LYS A 12 18.01 -8.97 -3.59
C LYS A 12 16.95 -8.07 -3.00
N LEU A 13 15.91 -7.85 -3.77
CA LEU A 13 14.66 -7.26 -3.29
C LEU A 13 13.74 -8.39 -2.81
N HIS A 14 13.26 -8.28 -1.58
CA HIS A 14 12.20 -9.11 -1.05
C HIS A 14 10.94 -8.26 -0.88
N VAL A 15 9.81 -8.78 -1.37
CA VAL A 15 8.49 -8.13 -1.27
C VAL A 15 7.56 -9.09 -0.56
N HIS A 16 7.18 -8.71 0.66
CA HIS A 16 6.38 -9.51 1.58
C HIS A 16 4.93 -9.03 1.55
N TYR A 17 4.03 -9.87 1.07
CA TYR A 17 2.58 -9.65 1.12
C TYR A 17 2.07 -10.27 2.42
N ILE A 18 1.80 -9.44 3.43
CA ILE A 18 1.47 -9.90 4.78
C ILE A 18 0.04 -10.42 4.81
N GLY A 19 -0.14 -11.62 5.37
CA GLY A 19 -1.44 -12.21 5.63
C GLY A 19 -2.00 -11.73 6.97
N HIS A 20 -3.25 -11.27 6.97
CA HIS A 20 -3.92 -10.70 8.15
C HIS A 20 -4.91 -11.65 8.84
N GLY A 21 -5.05 -12.87 8.34
CA GLY A 21 -6.04 -13.82 8.87
C GLY A 21 -7.49 -13.46 8.53
N GLU A 22 -8.35 -14.46 8.54
CA GLU A 22 -9.79 -14.29 8.39
C GLU A 22 -10.42 -13.79 9.71
N PRO A 23 -11.44 -12.92 9.69
CA PRO A 23 -12.14 -12.37 8.51
C PRO A 23 -11.62 -10.99 8.06
N GLN A 24 -10.44 -10.61 8.52
CA GLN A 24 -9.94 -9.26 8.30
C GLN A 24 -9.39 -9.12 6.87
N LYS A 25 -9.77 -8.03 6.23
CA LYS A 25 -9.29 -7.66 4.91
C LYS A 25 -8.49 -6.40 5.09
N SER A 26 -7.23 -6.48 4.72
CA SER A 26 -6.28 -5.42 5.03
C SER A 26 -5.11 -5.54 4.09
N ASP A 27 -4.51 -4.42 3.78
CA ASP A 27 -3.31 -4.37 2.96
C ASP A 27 -2.11 -3.97 3.81
N SER A 28 -1.05 -4.75 3.70
CA SER A 28 0.25 -4.42 4.27
C SER A 28 1.36 -5.16 3.53
N PHE A 29 2.36 -4.43 3.08
CA PHE A 29 3.44 -4.97 2.27
C PHE A 29 4.77 -4.44 2.79
N VAL A 30 5.68 -5.34 3.14
CA VAL A 30 7.05 -4.96 3.50
C VAL A 30 7.96 -5.23 2.32
N MET A 31 8.82 -4.27 2.01
CA MET A 31 9.91 -4.46 1.06
C MET A 31 11.23 -4.30 1.79
N ASP A 32 12.18 -5.19 1.53
CA ASP A 32 13.54 -5.01 1.99
C ASP A 32 14.56 -5.20 0.87
N TYR A 33 15.61 -4.37 0.93
CA TYR A 33 16.76 -4.42 0.04
C TYR A 33 17.99 -3.92 0.78
N ASN A 34 18.97 -4.79 0.99
CA ASN A 34 20.26 -4.43 1.61
C ASN A 34 20.12 -3.60 2.91
N GLY A 35 19.17 -3.94 3.77
CA GLY A 35 18.90 -3.24 5.03
C GLY A 35 18.01 -2.00 4.92
N ALA A 36 17.58 -1.60 3.74
CA ALA A 36 16.52 -0.59 3.57
C ALA A 36 15.15 -1.26 3.62
N TYR A 37 14.31 -0.86 4.59
CA TYR A 37 12.97 -1.40 4.80
C TYR A 37 11.90 -0.38 4.46
N TYR A 38 10.94 -0.79 3.65
CA TYR A 38 9.78 0.02 3.27
C TYR A 38 8.49 -0.72 3.62
N LEU A 39 7.52 0.01 4.15
CA LEU A 39 6.19 -0.50 4.44
C LEU A 39 5.17 0.24 3.59
N ILE A 40 4.50 -0.45 2.68
CA ILE A 40 3.36 0.07 1.92
C ILE A 40 2.09 -0.41 2.61
N ASP A 41 1.24 0.51 3.01
CA ASP A 41 0.06 0.30 3.84
C ASP A 41 0.40 -0.47 5.13
N GLY A 42 -0.29 -0.20 6.19
CA GLY A 42 0.05 -0.77 7.50
C GLY A 42 -0.94 -1.79 7.99
N GLY A 43 -2.07 -1.88 7.30
CA GLY A 43 -3.16 -2.73 7.74
C GLY A 43 -4.12 -2.07 8.73
N ILE A 44 -5.07 -2.86 9.20
CA ILE A 44 -6.14 -2.40 10.10
C ILE A 44 -5.64 -2.34 11.56
N HIS A 45 -6.10 -1.33 12.31
CA HIS A 45 -5.72 -1.11 13.71
C HIS A 45 -6.20 -2.21 14.69
N THR A 46 -7.16 -3.03 14.29
CA THR A 46 -7.66 -4.14 15.12
C THR A 46 -6.83 -5.41 15.02
N ALA A 47 -5.85 -5.42 14.12
CA ALA A 47 -4.91 -6.52 13.92
C ALA A 47 -3.47 -6.02 14.06
N ASP A 48 -2.66 -6.77 14.78
CA ASP A 48 -1.25 -6.46 15.03
C ASP A 48 -0.30 -7.20 14.09
N ASP A 49 -0.83 -7.86 13.04
CA ASP A 49 -0.06 -8.72 12.16
C ASP A 49 1.13 -7.99 11.51
N SER A 50 0.92 -6.78 11.02
CA SER A 50 1.98 -5.96 10.41
C SER A 50 3.04 -5.57 11.44
N LEU A 51 2.64 -5.16 12.64
CA LEU A 51 3.58 -4.86 13.72
C LEU A 51 4.36 -6.10 14.12
N ARG A 52 3.68 -7.23 14.36
CA ARG A 52 4.35 -8.50 14.70
C ARG A 52 5.33 -8.93 13.62
N TYR A 53 4.95 -8.74 12.36
CA TYR A 53 5.82 -9.06 11.24
C TYR A 53 7.11 -8.23 11.25
N LEU A 54 7.00 -6.91 11.44
CA LEU A 54 8.15 -6.03 11.56
C LEU A 54 9.01 -6.35 12.79
N LEU A 55 8.38 -6.67 13.92
CA LEU A 55 9.11 -7.11 15.13
C LEU A 55 9.83 -8.44 14.93
N ASN A 56 9.27 -9.37 14.17
CA ASN A 56 9.92 -10.63 13.79
C ASN A 56 11.12 -10.38 12.86
N ILE A 57 11.00 -9.45 11.90
CA ILE A 57 12.14 -9.03 11.08
C ILE A 57 13.25 -8.49 12.00
N ARG A 58 12.92 -7.55 12.90
CA ARG A 58 13.90 -7.01 13.85
C ARG A 58 14.56 -8.09 14.69
N ALA A 59 13.78 -9.01 15.25
CA ALA A 59 14.30 -10.12 16.05
C ALA A 59 15.23 -11.04 15.24
N THR A 60 14.90 -11.29 13.98
CA THR A 60 15.74 -12.08 13.07
C THR A 60 17.07 -11.39 12.79
N LEU A 61 17.06 -10.09 12.55
CA LEU A 61 18.28 -9.30 12.36
C LEU A 61 19.19 -9.32 13.60
N LEU A 62 18.60 -9.35 14.79
CA LEU A 62 19.30 -9.36 16.07
C LEU A 62 19.53 -10.76 16.64
N ALA A 63 19.31 -11.83 15.87
CA ALA A 63 19.39 -13.20 16.38
C ALA A 63 20.77 -13.55 16.99
N ASP A 64 21.85 -13.01 16.44
CA ASP A 64 23.22 -13.17 16.94
C ASP A 64 23.61 -12.13 18.02
N HIS A 65 22.67 -11.25 18.37
CA HIS A 65 22.84 -10.13 19.33
C HIS A 65 21.68 -10.10 20.34
N PRO A 66 21.49 -11.16 21.15
CA PRO A 66 20.33 -11.27 22.03
C PRO A 66 20.27 -10.15 23.08
N GLU A 67 21.38 -9.54 23.41
CA GLU A 67 21.47 -8.38 24.31
C GLU A 67 20.77 -7.12 23.75
N LEU A 68 20.55 -7.04 22.44
CA LEU A 68 19.92 -5.90 21.78
C LEU A 68 18.41 -6.11 21.56
N ILE A 69 17.88 -7.30 21.81
CA ILE A 69 16.46 -7.60 21.55
C ILE A 69 15.54 -6.71 22.40
N GLU A 70 15.88 -6.51 23.67
CA GLU A 70 15.11 -5.67 24.60
C GLU A 70 15.55 -4.19 24.58
N ASP A 71 16.56 -3.85 23.78
CA ASP A 71 17.07 -2.48 23.67
C ASP A 71 16.16 -1.65 22.76
N THR A 72 15.49 -0.67 23.36
CA THR A 72 14.61 0.28 22.64
C THR A 72 15.37 1.32 21.83
N ASP A 73 16.68 1.44 22.00
CA ASP A 73 17.52 2.30 21.19
C ASP A 73 17.99 1.59 19.90
N CYS A 74 17.94 0.24 19.87
CA CYS A 74 18.24 -0.54 18.69
C CYS A 74 16.96 -0.84 17.90
N LYS A 75 16.44 0.16 17.18
CA LYS A 75 15.17 0.08 16.44
C LYS A 75 15.33 -0.46 15.03
N LEU A 76 14.26 -1.09 14.52
CA LEU A 76 14.10 -1.30 13.08
C LEU A 76 13.65 0.02 12.45
N HIS A 77 14.44 0.54 11.53
CA HIS A 77 14.16 1.77 10.80
C HIS A 77 13.43 1.45 9.50
N ILE A 78 12.31 2.12 9.25
CA ILE A 78 11.49 1.93 8.06
C ILE A 78 11.14 3.25 7.40
N THR A 79 10.89 3.20 6.09
CA THR A 79 10.13 4.22 5.36
C THR A 79 8.72 3.72 5.18
N SER A 80 7.72 4.49 5.59
CA SER A 80 6.30 4.13 5.46
C SER A 80 5.66 4.85 4.29
N MET A 81 4.77 4.15 3.57
CA MET A 81 4.03 4.68 2.43
C MET A 81 2.57 4.21 2.53
N ALA A 82 1.63 5.08 2.25
CA ALA A 82 0.21 4.72 2.26
C ALA A 82 -0.45 5.03 0.92
N SER A 83 -1.21 4.06 0.39
CA SER A 83 -1.92 4.21 -0.87
C SER A 83 -3.07 5.20 -0.76
N HIS A 84 -3.86 5.09 0.29
CA HIS A 84 -4.98 5.98 0.62
C HIS A 84 -5.30 5.93 2.12
N CYS A 85 -6.28 6.71 2.58
CA CYS A 85 -6.47 6.96 4.00
C CYS A 85 -7.52 6.08 4.70
N HIS A 86 -7.96 4.97 4.11
CA HIS A 86 -8.86 4.04 4.82
C HIS A 86 -8.17 3.32 5.96
N VAL A 87 -8.96 3.00 6.99
CA VAL A 87 -8.47 2.44 8.25
C VAL A 87 -7.84 1.05 8.09
N ASP A 88 -8.23 0.29 7.09
CA ASP A 88 -7.67 -1.02 6.75
C ASP A 88 -6.36 -0.95 5.93
N HIS A 89 -5.88 0.27 5.66
CA HIS A 89 -4.58 0.57 5.07
C HIS A 89 -3.65 1.31 6.04
N ILE A 90 -4.17 2.31 6.76
CA ILE A 90 -3.32 3.16 7.61
C ILE A 90 -3.59 3.02 9.11
N GLY A 91 -4.63 2.30 9.52
CA GLY A 91 -5.01 2.21 10.93
C GLY A 91 -3.90 1.67 11.82
N ALA A 92 -3.25 0.59 11.41
CA ALA A 92 -2.16 0.02 12.19
C ALA A 92 -0.88 0.87 12.13
N LEU A 93 -0.66 1.66 11.08
CA LEU A 93 0.48 2.59 11.03
C LEU A 93 0.46 3.50 12.25
N PHE A 94 -0.66 4.18 12.47
CA PHE A 94 -0.76 5.20 13.51
C PHE A 94 -1.05 4.65 14.90
N GLU A 95 -1.81 3.58 15.01
CA GLU A 95 -2.21 3.06 16.31
C GLU A 95 -1.24 2.02 16.89
N LEU A 96 -0.44 1.36 16.06
CA LEU A 96 0.40 0.23 16.49
C LEU A 96 1.87 0.38 16.11
N ILE A 97 2.15 0.69 14.84
CA ILE A 97 3.52 0.65 14.32
C ILE A 97 4.31 1.88 14.76
N PHE A 98 3.76 3.04 14.51
CA PHE A 98 4.40 4.30 14.88
C PHE A 98 4.64 4.45 16.38
N PRO A 99 3.73 4.12 17.30
CA PRO A 99 3.97 4.18 18.74
C PRO A 99 4.91 3.10 19.27
N SER A 100 5.30 2.12 18.45
CA SER A 100 6.14 1.02 18.90
C SER A 100 7.53 1.51 19.34
N PRO A 101 8.02 1.13 20.54
CA PRO A 101 9.33 1.52 20.99
C PRO A 101 10.49 0.90 20.19
N TYR A 102 10.19 -0.13 19.39
CA TYR A 102 11.17 -0.91 18.63
C TYR A 102 11.20 -0.58 17.14
N ILE A 103 10.30 0.30 16.67
CA ILE A 103 10.24 0.74 15.27
C ILE A 103 10.56 2.24 15.21
N ALA A 104 11.35 2.64 14.23
CA ALA A 104 11.58 4.03 13.88
C ALA A 104 11.11 4.28 12.45
N VAL A 105 10.28 5.31 12.26
CA VAL A 105 9.84 5.74 10.93
C VAL A 105 10.68 6.92 10.50
N ASP A 106 11.65 6.68 9.63
CA ASP A 106 12.60 7.72 9.19
C ASP A 106 11.97 8.69 8.19
N ALA A 107 11.04 8.20 7.40
CA ALA A 107 10.26 8.99 6.45
C ALA A 107 8.91 8.34 6.21
N PHE A 108 7.93 9.14 5.84
CA PHE A 108 6.63 8.64 5.44
C PHE A 108 6.09 9.36 4.22
N TYR A 109 5.32 8.63 3.43
CA TYR A 109 4.48 9.12 2.36
C TYR A 109 3.03 8.88 2.75
N LEU A 110 2.24 9.93 2.79
CA LEU A 110 0.81 9.87 3.08
C LEU A 110 0.01 10.51 1.96
N PRO A 111 -1.24 10.09 1.77
CA PRO A 111 -2.18 10.81 0.93
C PRO A 111 -2.27 12.29 1.32
N PRO A 112 -2.67 13.20 0.41
CA PRO A 112 -2.81 14.61 0.71
C PRO A 112 -3.68 14.89 1.94
N ALA A 113 -3.33 15.91 2.70
CA ALA A 113 -4.02 16.30 3.93
C ALA A 113 -5.53 16.48 3.73
N SER A 114 -5.95 17.05 2.59
CA SER A 114 -7.38 17.23 2.25
C SER A 114 -8.13 15.89 2.19
N GLN A 115 -7.51 14.83 1.67
CA GLN A 115 -8.10 13.49 1.64
C GLN A 115 -8.22 12.93 3.06
N MET A 116 -7.18 13.11 3.86
CA MET A 116 -7.15 12.65 5.24
C MET A 116 -8.17 13.39 6.11
N ASP A 117 -8.22 14.72 6.02
CA ASP A 117 -9.16 15.54 6.77
C ASP A 117 -10.63 15.18 6.45
N ALA A 118 -10.92 14.96 5.19
CA ALA A 118 -12.24 14.51 4.77
C ALA A 118 -12.63 13.18 5.40
N HIS A 119 -11.71 12.22 5.40
CA HIS A 119 -11.98 10.88 5.94
C HIS A 119 -12.11 10.89 7.48
N TYR A 120 -11.30 11.66 8.19
CA TYR A 120 -11.27 11.71 9.65
C TYR A 120 -12.36 12.57 10.27
N ASN A 121 -12.87 13.54 9.54
CA ASN A 121 -13.99 14.37 9.97
C ASN A 121 -15.37 13.74 9.74
N LEU A 122 -15.40 12.48 9.25
CA LEU A 122 -16.65 11.77 9.05
C LEU A 122 -17.40 11.58 10.36
N LYS A 123 -18.64 12.06 10.35
CA LYS A 123 -19.61 11.84 11.42
C LYS A 123 -20.40 10.56 11.16
N ASP A 124 -20.66 9.80 12.18
CA ASP A 124 -21.59 8.70 12.12
C ASP A 124 -23.04 9.18 12.08
N SER A 125 -24.01 8.24 12.05
CA SER A 125 -25.44 8.56 12.07
C SER A 125 -25.91 9.31 13.31
N ASN A 126 -25.07 9.40 14.35
CA ASN A 126 -25.34 10.10 15.61
C ASN A 126 -24.67 11.49 15.65
N GLY A 127 -23.93 11.85 14.61
CA GLY A 127 -23.16 13.10 14.53
C GLY A 127 -21.81 13.05 15.23
N ASP A 128 -21.39 11.89 15.73
CA ASP A 128 -20.07 11.71 16.35
C ASP A 128 -19.01 11.46 15.29
N VAL A 129 -17.82 12.05 15.47
CA VAL A 129 -16.69 11.82 14.59
C VAL A 129 -16.27 10.35 14.65
N LYS A 130 -16.47 9.64 13.56
CA LYS A 130 -16.36 8.19 13.47
C LYS A 130 -14.92 7.70 13.68
N TYR A 131 -13.93 8.52 13.29
CA TYR A 131 -12.52 8.21 13.41
C TYR A 131 -11.88 9.08 14.50
N ARG A 132 -11.20 8.43 15.42
CA ARG A 132 -10.81 8.89 16.75
C ARG A 132 -9.89 10.12 16.70
N PRO A 133 -10.02 11.05 17.65
CA PRO A 133 -9.07 12.14 17.88
C PRO A 133 -7.60 11.68 18.01
N ARG A 134 -7.36 10.43 18.42
CA ARG A 134 -6.01 9.82 18.52
C ARG A 134 -5.24 9.78 17.21
N LEU A 135 -5.92 9.64 16.08
CA LEU A 135 -5.24 9.54 14.80
C LEU A 135 -4.70 10.90 14.35
N ALA A 136 -5.47 11.98 14.52
CA ALA A 136 -4.98 13.34 14.25
C ALA A 136 -3.83 13.72 15.19
N GLN A 137 -3.90 13.30 16.46
CA GLN A 137 -2.82 13.51 17.42
C GLN A 137 -1.58 12.68 17.04
N ALA A 138 -1.73 11.40 16.72
CA ALA A 138 -0.64 10.56 16.25
C ALA A 138 0.02 11.16 15.02
N LEU A 139 -0.78 11.60 14.03
CA LEU A 139 -0.26 12.24 12.83
C LEU A 139 0.56 13.49 13.17
N ALA A 140 0.06 14.36 14.05
CA ALA A 140 0.76 15.58 14.47
C ALA A 140 2.08 15.26 15.22
N GLU A 141 2.09 14.23 16.06
CA GLU A 141 3.30 13.76 16.76
C GLU A 141 4.32 13.19 15.78
N TYR A 142 3.86 12.48 14.75
CA TYR A 142 4.74 11.88 13.74
C TYR A 142 5.31 12.87 12.74
N GLN A 143 4.56 13.87 12.35
CA GLN A 143 5.07 14.97 11.52
C GLN A 143 6.27 15.68 12.14
N GLN A 144 6.48 15.54 13.46
CA GLN A 144 7.66 16.07 14.15
C GLN A 144 8.87 15.12 14.12
N GLN A 145 8.68 13.84 13.86
CA GLN A 145 9.73 12.82 14.01
C GLN A 145 10.22 12.23 12.68
N ALA A 146 9.36 12.13 11.68
CA ALA A 146 9.69 11.56 10.39
C ALA A 146 9.72 12.63 9.28
N ARG A 147 10.63 12.45 8.32
CA ARG A 147 10.70 13.33 7.16
C ARG A 147 9.53 13.01 6.23
N GLU A 148 8.66 13.99 6.00
CA GLU A 148 7.65 13.89 4.95
C GLU A 148 8.33 13.76 3.58
N ILE A 149 7.93 12.78 2.79
CA ILE A 149 8.34 12.68 1.39
C ILE A 149 7.42 13.62 0.62
N THR A 150 7.89 14.85 0.40
CA THR A 150 7.13 15.86 -0.33
C THR A 150 7.18 15.58 -1.82
N HIS A 151 6.06 15.81 -2.46
CA HIS A 151 5.89 15.69 -3.89
C HIS A 151 6.25 16.97 -4.60
N GLU A 152 7.36 17.02 -5.26
CA GLU A 152 7.53 17.89 -6.42
C GLU A 152 7.22 17.06 -7.66
N PHE A 153 5.98 17.06 -8.09
CA PHE A 153 5.63 16.46 -9.36
C PHE A 153 6.08 17.37 -10.49
N GLY A 154 7.05 16.90 -11.26
CA GLY A 154 7.39 17.53 -12.52
C GLY A 154 6.27 17.41 -13.55
N ALA A 155 6.48 17.91 -14.76
CA ALA A 155 5.51 17.87 -15.86
C ALA A 155 5.03 16.47 -16.28
N GLU A 156 5.58 15.41 -15.70
CA GLU A 156 5.22 14.01 -15.96
C GLU A 156 4.33 13.40 -14.88
N ASN A 157 3.90 14.16 -13.87
CA ASN A 157 2.99 13.76 -12.79
C ASN A 157 3.36 12.46 -12.06
N ARG A 158 4.63 12.19 -11.93
CA ARG A 158 5.16 11.03 -11.22
C ARG A 158 6.35 11.39 -10.38
N PHE A 159 6.43 10.75 -9.24
CA PHE A 159 7.56 10.86 -8.34
C PHE A 159 8.30 9.52 -8.29
N ALA A 160 9.61 9.54 -8.51
CA ALA A 160 10.42 8.34 -8.49
C ALA A 160 11.66 8.54 -7.60
N PHE A 161 11.95 7.56 -6.77
CA PHE A 161 13.13 7.54 -5.91
C PHE A 161 13.64 6.11 -5.71
N ARG A 162 14.90 5.96 -5.34
CA ARG A 162 15.50 4.67 -5.04
C ARG A 162 15.32 4.31 -3.57
N MET A 163 15.20 3.02 -3.26
CA MET A 163 15.16 2.53 -1.87
C MET A 163 16.42 2.93 -1.11
N ILE A 164 17.58 2.87 -1.78
CA ILE A 164 18.84 3.43 -1.28
C ILE A 164 19.27 4.50 -2.28
N ALA A 165 19.20 5.76 -1.87
CA ALA A 165 19.34 6.90 -2.79
C ALA A 165 20.68 6.94 -3.55
N GLU A 166 21.75 6.49 -2.91
CA GLU A 166 23.12 6.54 -3.42
C GLU A 166 23.52 5.25 -4.18
N ASP A 167 22.63 4.25 -4.25
CA ASP A 167 22.87 2.98 -4.92
C ASP A 167 22.05 2.91 -6.22
N GLU A 168 22.71 3.05 -7.36
CA GLU A 168 22.06 2.97 -8.67
C GLU A 168 21.45 1.60 -8.99
N SER A 169 21.92 0.54 -8.36
CA SER A 169 21.35 -0.81 -8.49
C SER A 169 20.12 -1.03 -7.61
N SER A 170 19.92 -0.17 -6.63
CA SER A 170 18.80 -0.22 -5.69
C SER A 170 17.45 -0.14 -6.40
N PRO A 171 16.43 -0.85 -5.93
CA PRO A 171 15.09 -0.78 -6.50
C PRO A 171 14.58 0.65 -6.62
N LEU A 172 13.96 0.95 -7.76
CA LEU A 172 13.31 2.23 -8.04
C LEU A 172 11.83 2.13 -7.68
N ILE A 173 11.38 3.01 -6.80
CA ILE A 173 9.97 3.19 -6.47
C ILE A 173 9.44 4.37 -7.27
N THR A 174 8.36 4.17 -8.01
CA THR A 174 7.63 5.24 -8.71
C THR A 174 6.24 5.34 -8.11
N VAL A 175 5.90 6.51 -7.60
CA VAL A 175 4.55 6.84 -7.16
C VAL A 175 3.74 7.29 -8.36
N CYS A 176 2.58 6.71 -8.54
CA CYS A 176 1.65 6.97 -9.63
C CYS A 176 0.36 7.55 -9.02
N PRO A 177 0.26 8.90 -8.88
CA PRO A 177 -0.85 9.53 -8.20
C PRO A 177 -2.16 9.34 -8.94
N ALA A 178 -3.23 9.12 -8.19
CA ALA A 178 -4.56 8.91 -8.75
C ALA A 178 -5.17 10.17 -9.35
N TYR A 179 -4.77 11.36 -8.91
CA TYR A 179 -5.62 12.52 -9.14
C TYR A 179 -4.98 13.80 -9.70
N LEU A 180 -3.69 13.80 -10.02
CA LEU A 180 -3.02 15.05 -10.41
C LEU A 180 -3.35 15.57 -11.82
N ASP A 181 -3.74 14.73 -12.77
CA ASP A 181 -3.90 15.13 -14.17
C ASP A 181 -5.33 15.14 -14.73
N TYR A 182 -6.30 14.64 -13.97
CA TYR A 182 -7.61 14.35 -14.55
C TYR A 182 -8.70 15.38 -14.27
N GLY A 183 -8.37 16.52 -13.67
CA GLY A 183 -9.42 17.39 -13.10
C GLY A 183 -10.17 16.69 -11.95
N ILE A 184 -9.64 15.55 -11.50
CA ILE A 184 -10.18 14.75 -10.40
C ILE A 184 -10.07 15.53 -9.08
N GLY A 185 -9.06 16.38 -8.93
CA GLY A 185 -8.90 17.23 -7.74
C GLY A 185 -10.16 18.06 -7.45
N GLU A 186 -10.70 18.76 -8.44
CA GLU A 186 -11.94 19.51 -8.31
C GLU A 186 -13.15 18.59 -8.08
N LYS A 187 -13.20 17.44 -8.77
CA LYS A 187 -14.27 16.44 -8.58
C LYS A 187 -14.17 15.74 -7.24
N MET A 188 -12.97 15.47 -6.76
CA MET A 188 -12.75 14.90 -5.45
C MET A 188 -13.06 15.86 -4.32
N GLU A 189 -12.69 17.13 -4.46
CA GLU A 189 -13.08 18.18 -3.52
C GLU A 189 -14.61 18.33 -3.48
N HIS A 190 -15.26 18.23 -4.63
CA HIS A 190 -16.72 18.20 -4.72
C HIS A 190 -17.34 16.96 -4.09
N LEU A 191 -16.81 15.76 -4.35
CA LEU A 191 -17.27 14.52 -3.75
C LEU A 191 -17.01 14.48 -2.25
N VAL A 192 -15.86 14.96 -1.80
CA VAL A 192 -15.51 15.12 -0.40
C VAL A 192 -16.44 16.13 0.29
N ASN A 193 -16.78 17.24 -0.36
CA ASN A 193 -17.71 18.23 0.18
C ASN A 193 -19.15 17.70 0.28
N ILE A 194 -19.63 16.98 -0.73
CA ILE A 194 -20.92 16.25 -0.67
C ILE A 194 -20.92 15.27 0.52
N TYR A 195 -19.78 14.70 0.82
CA TYR A 195 -19.59 13.72 1.89
C TYR A 195 -19.69 14.31 3.30
N CYS A 196 -19.14 15.49 3.50
CA CYS A 196 -19.16 16.16 4.80
C CYS A 196 -20.56 16.70 5.15
N ASP A 197 -21.41 16.94 4.14
CA ASP A 197 -22.70 17.64 4.31
C ASP A 197 -23.93 16.72 4.16
N GLY A 198 -23.77 15.44 3.82
CA GLY A 198 -24.85 14.72 3.18
C GLY A 198 -25.46 13.51 3.88
N ASP A 199 -26.46 12.99 3.21
CA ASP A 199 -27.35 11.88 3.53
C ASP A 199 -26.64 10.53 3.38
N ARG A 200 -27.22 9.43 3.86
CA ARG A 200 -26.62 8.07 3.93
C ARG A 200 -26.13 7.49 2.60
N ASP A 201 -26.71 7.90 1.47
CA ASP A 201 -26.28 7.43 0.15
C ASP A 201 -24.96 8.09 -0.27
N ASP A 202 -24.73 9.32 0.15
CA ASP A 202 -23.51 10.08 -0.09
C ASP A 202 -22.30 9.45 0.64
N HIS A 203 -22.55 8.82 1.82
CA HIS A 203 -21.54 8.10 2.57
C HIS A 203 -20.89 6.94 1.78
N LYS A 204 -21.64 6.19 0.99
CA LYS A 204 -21.09 5.12 0.14
C LYS A 204 -20.28 5.68 -1.03
N ILE A 205 -20.74 6.77 -1.59
CA ILE A 205 -20.07 7.46 -2.72
C ILE A 205 -18.68 7.88 -2.29
N ALA A 206 -18.57 8.41 -1.11
CA ALA A 206 -17.32 8.94 -0.65
C ALA A 206 -16.32 7.87 -0.18
N ILE A 207 -16.78 6.76 0.44
CA ILE A 207 -15.89 5.61 0.67
C ILE A 207 -15.30 5.16 -0.67
N LEU A 208 -16.12 5.09 -1.73
CA LEU A 208 -15.63 4.72 -3.06
C LEU A 208 -14.74 5.81 -3.67
N ALA A 209 -15.00 7.08 -3.38
CA ALA A 209 -14.15 8.18 -3.83
C ALA A 209 -12.77 8.12 -3.19
N VAL A 210 -12.69 7.87 -1.89
CA VAL A 210 -11.40 7.70 -1.17
C VAL A 210 -10.64 6.49 -1.71
N ASN A 211 -11.31 5.37 -1.98
CA ASN A 211 -10.68 4.23 -2.64
C ASN A 211 -10.08 4.62 -4.01
N ASN A 212 -10.80 5.40 -4.80
CA ASN A 212 -10.34 5.83 -6.11
C ASN A 212 -9.22 6.88 -6.07
N CYS A 213 -8.93 7.43 -4.90
CA CYS A 213 -7.75 8.26 -4.65
C CYS A 213 -6.51 7.45 -4.28
N SER A 214 -6.56 6.14 -4.38
CA SER A 214 -5.38 5.31 -4.12
C SER A 214 -4.26 5.66 -5.08
N ASP A 215 -3.14 6.11 -4.54
CA ASP A 215 -1.90 6.21 -5.29
C ASP A 215 -1.39 4.80 -5.57
N TRP A 216 -0.88 4.59 -6.78
CA TRP A 216 -0.23 3.33 -7.14
C TRP A 216 1.27 3.44 -6.89
N PHE A 217 1.85 2.35 -6.41
CA PHE A 217 3.29 2.25 -6.23
C PHE A 217 3.85 1.20 -7.18
N HIS A 218 4.71 1.65 -8.10
CA HIS A 218 5.41 0.76 -9.01
C HIS A 218 6.85 0.61 -8.55
N ILE A 219 7.28 -0.61 -8.32
CA ILE A 219 8.64 -0.95 -7.88
C ILE A 219 9.34 -1.70 -9.00
N ARG A 220 10.54 -1.23 -9.34
CA ARG A 220 11.38 -1.89 -10.35
C ARG A 220 12.75 -2.22 -9.76
N HIS A 221 13.11 -3.49 -9.83
CA HIS A 221 14.46 -3.99 -9.55
C HIS A 221 14.97 -4.74 -10.78
N GLY A 222 15.97 -4.20 -11.45
CA GLY A 222 16.44 -4.73 -12.73
C GLY A 222 15.31 -4.80 -13.75
N LYS A 223 15.00 -6.02 -14.22
CA LYS A 223 13.90 -6.31 -15.17
C LYS A 223 12.59 -6.66 -14.47
N ARG A 224 12.59 -6.84 -13.14
CA ARG A 224 11.43 -7.29 -12.37
C ARG A 224 10.65 -6.12 -11.81
N THR A 225 9.33 -6.25 -11.88
CA THR A 225 8.41 -5.16 -11.57
C THR A 225 7.24 -5.62 -10.72
N PHE A 226 6.84 -4.74 -9.81
CA PHE A 226 5.70 -4.93 -8.91
C PHE A 226 4.80 -3.70 -8.99
N LEU A 227 3.48 -3.89 -8.93
CA LEU A 227 2.52 -2.80 -8.90
C LEU A 227 1.52 -3.01 -7.76
N PHE A 228 1.46 -2.04 -6.85
CA PHE A 228 0.51 -1.94 -5.75
C PHE A 228 -0.55 -0.91 -6.13
N THR A 229 -1.80 -1.32 -6.20
CA THR A 229 -2.89 -0.52 -6.77
C THR A 229 -3.85 0.05 -5.72
N GLY A 230 -3.55 -0.14 -4.43
CA GLY A 230 -4.47 0.24 -3.37
C GLY A 230 -5.87 -0.34 -3.59
N ASP A 231 -6.88 0.47 -3.35
CA ASP A 231 -8.27 0.08 -3.44
C ASP A 231 -9.03 0.72 -4.61
N THR A 232 -8.29 1.20 -5.62
CA THR A 232 -8.90 1.77 -6.83
C THR A 232 -10.02 0.88 -7.37
N THR A 233 -11.22 1.42 -7.54
CA THR A 233 -12.38 0.70 -8.06
C THR A 233 -12.76 1.19 -9.45
N LYS A 234 -13.50 0.38 -10.20
CA LYS A 234 -13.96 0.78 -11.54
C LYS A 234 -15.15 1.73 -11.54
N LYS A 235 -15.99 1.73 -10.50
CA LYS A 235 -17.23 2.52 -10.51
C LYS A 235 -17.33 3.45 -9.33
N LEU A 236 -17.34 4.74 -9.62
CA LEU A 236 -18.14 5.68 -8.82
C LEU A 236 -19.63 5.43 -9.14
N PRO A 237 -20.55 5.63 -8.19
CA PRO A 237 -21.98 5.55 -8.42
C PRO A 237 -22.53 6.65 -9.35
N THR A 238 -21.69 7.56 -9.79
CA THR A 238 -22.02 8.55 -10.82
C THR A 238 -21.82 7.94 -12.21
N PRO A 239 -22.66 8.24 -13.21
CA PRO A 239 -22.68 7.54 -14.49
C PRO A 239 -21.46 7.75 -15.41
N HIS A 240 -20.42 8.43 -14.97
CA HIS A 240 -19.42 8.99 -15.88
C HIS A 240 -17.96 8.55 -15.69
N GLU A 241 -17.58 7.69 -14.71
CA GLU A 241 -16.15 7.52 -14.46
C GLU A 241 -15.71 6.12 -14.04
N GLU A 242 -14.78 5.56 -14.81
CA GLU A 242 -14.16 4.24 -14.60
C GLU A 242 -12.69 4.42 -14.19
N MET A 243 -12.44 4.74 -12.92
CA MET A 243 -11.11 5.14 -12.42
C MET A 243 -9.99 4.11 -12.66
N ALA A 244 -10.25 2.82 -12.46
CA ALA A 244 -9.21 1.82 -12.68
C ALA A 244 -8.78 1.75 -14.16
N GLY A 245 -9.73 1.92 -15.08
CA GLY A 245 -9.45 2.01 -16.51
C GLY A 245 -8.64 3.24 -16.86
N GLU A 246 -8.99 4.40 -16.32
CA GLU A 246 -8.27 5.65 -16.54
C GLU A 246 -6.85 5.58 -16.01
N MET A 247 -6.64 5.09 -14.79
CA MET A 247 -5.30 4.87 -14.24
C MET A 247 -4.47 3.93 -15.13
N THR A 248 -5.08 2.85 -15.61
CA THR A 248 -4.41 1.91 -16.52
C THR A 248 -4.06 2.58 -17.84
N ASP A 249 -4.96 3.37 -18.43
CA ASP A 249 -4.72 4.06 -19.70
C ASP A 249 -3.53 5.03 -19.63
N VAL A 250 -3.36 5.68 -18.47
CA VAL A 250 -2.23 6.60 -18.24
C VAL A 250 -0.95 5.86 -17.93
N TYR A 251 -1.00 4.91 -17.01
CA TYR A 251 0.24 4.36 -16.47
C TYR A 251 0.77 3.16 -17.26
N LEU A 252 -0.07 2.40 -17.94
CA LEU A 252 0.41 1.28 -18.77
C LEU A 252 1.42 1.71 -19.86
N PRO A 253 1.22 2.81 -20.62
CA PRO A 253 2.22 3.26 -21.58
C PRO A 253 3.57 3.67 -20.95
N ILE A 254 3.56 4.05 -19.67
CA ILE A 254 4.74 4.53 -18.94
C ILE A 254 5.47 3.37 -18.25
N LEU A 255 4.71 2.49 -17.59
CA LEU A 255 5.25 1.41 -16.76
C LEU A 255 5.53 0.14 -17.58
N GLY A 256 4.78 -0.08 -18.65
CA GLY A 256 4.82 -1.32 -19.43
C GLY A 256 4.16 -2.51 -18.72
N SER A 257 4.58 -3.73 -19.06
CA SER A 257 4.14 -4.94 -18.37
C SER A 257 4.70 -5.02 -16.96
N VAL A 258 3.97 -5.70 -16.06
CA VAL A 258 4.30 -5.83 -14.65
C VAL A 258 4.32 -7.30 -14.26
N ASP A 259 5.39 -7.77 -13.61
CA ASP A 259 5.49 -9.19 -13.21
C ASP A 259 4.49 -9.56 -12.11
N VAL A 260 4.33 -8.71 -11.11
CA VAL A 260 3.47 -8.95 -9.95
C VAL A 260 2.55 -7.75 -9.74
N ILE A 261 1.26 -7.98 -9.73
CA ILE A 261 0.27 -6.94 -9.45
C ILE A 261 -0.56 -7.30 -8.20
N LYS A 262 -0.67 -6.37 -7.25
CA LYS A 262 -1.69 -6.45 -6.20
C LYS A 262 -3.03 -6.12 -6.83
N TYR A 263 -3.98 -7.02 -6.72
CA TYR A 263 -5.33 -6.78 -7.24
C TYR A 263 -6.05 -5.72 -6.42
N VAL A 264 -6.75 -4.83 -7.09
CA VAL A 264 -7.44 -3.70 -6.47
C VAL A 264 -8.43 -4.15 -5.39
N HIS A 265 -8.59 -3.34 -4.35
CA HIS A 265 -9.63 -3.44 -3.33
C HIS A 265 -9.79 -4.87 -2.78
N HIS A 266 -8.71 -5.46 -2.28
CA HIS A 266 -8.66 -6.82 -1.70
C HIS A 266 -9.33 -7.92 -2.57
N GLY A 267 -9.50 -7.68 -3.86
CA GLY A 267 -10.24 -8.58 -4.75
C GLY A 267 -11.76 -8.43 -4.70
N TYR A 268 -12.28 -7.38 -4.02
CA TYR A 268 -13.72 -7.09 -4.03
C TYR A 268 -14.20 -6.35 -5.27
N ALA A 269 -13.32 -5.61 -5.91
CA ALA A 269 -13.68 -4.90 -7.12
C ALA A 269 -14.29 -5.90 -8.10
N ARG A 270 -15.62 -5.88 -8.13
CA ARG A 270 -16.44 -6.75 -8.95
C ARG A 270 -15.93 -6.74 -10.39
N ASP A 271 -16.39 -7.61 -11.23
CA ASP A 271 -16.04 -7.93 -12.62
C ASP A 271 -15.37 -6.84 -13.49
N ALA A 272 -15.38 -5.61 -13.02
CA ALA A 272 -15.03 -4.44 -13.78
C ALA A 272 -13.53 -4.15 -13.86
N ALA A 273 -12.73 -4.37 -12.79
CA ALA A 273 -11.32 -4.00 -12.77
C ALA A 273 -10.37 -5.08 -13.32
N ALA A 274 -10.82 -6.34 -13.40
CA ALA A 274 -9.98 -7.43 -13.90
C ALA A 274 -9.45 -7.21 -15.33
N PRO A 275 -10.26 -6.75 -16.30
CA PRO A 275 -9.76 -6.47 -17.64
C PRO A 275 -8.64 -5.42 -17.64
N ASP A 276 -8.76 -4.37 -16.82
CA ASP A 276 -7.78 -3.31 -16.75
C ASP A 276 -6.47 -3.79 -16.11
N MET A 277 -6.57 -4.54 -15.02
CA MET A 277 -5.39 -5.10 -14.35
C MET A 277 -4.65 -6.10 -15.24
N MET A 278 -5.37 -6.91 -16.01
CA MET A 278 -4.77 -7.91 -16.91
C MET A 278 -4.10 -7.30 -18.14
N ARG A 279 -4.33 -6.02 -18.46
CA ARG A 279 -3.61 -5.30 -19.53
C ARG A 279 -2.12 -5.11 -19.21
N PHE A 280 -1.72 -5.14 -17.93
CA PHE A 280 -0.33 -5.13 -17.51
C PHE A 280 0.39 -6.47 -17.74
N ASP A 281 -0.29 -7.49 -18.27
CA ASP A 281 0.25 -8.82 -18.57
C ASP A 281 1.01 -9.46 -17.39
N PRO A 282 0.42 -9.53 -16.19
CA PRO A 282 1.12 -9.99 -15.01
C PRO A 282 1.38 -11.49 -15.01
N GLN A 283 2.54 -11.92 -14.48
CA GLN A 283 2.80 -13.31 -14.16
C GLN A 283 2.05 -13.76 -12.90
N TYR A 284 1.93 -12.84 -11.93
CA TYR A 284 1.26 -13.07 -10.65
C TYR A 284 0.26 -11.97 -10.35
N VAL A 285 -0.91 -12.37 -9.89
CA VAL A 285 -1.89 -11.47 -9.28
C VAL A 285 -2.04 -11.85 -7.81
N VAL A 286 -1.73 -10.92 -6.92
CA VAL A 286 -1.88 -11.10 -5.48
C VAL A 286 -3.20 -10.50 -5.02
N ILE A 287 -3.96 -11.30 -4.29
CA ILE A 287 -5.28 -10.93 -3.74
C ILE A 287 -5.16 -10.98 -2.22
N SER A 288 -5.29 -9.83 -1.58
CA SER A 288 -5.16 -9.67 -0.12
C SER A 288 -6.42 -10.13 0.64
N ALA A 289 -7.00 -11.23 0.21
CA ALA A 289 -8.11 -11.93 0.86
C ALA A 289 -8.08 -13.42 0.49
N ASP A 290 -8.54 -14.28 1.38
CA ASP A 290 -8.54 -15.73 1.13
C ASP A 290 -9.59 -16.17 0.10
N ILE A 291 -10.74 -15.50 0.09
CA ILE A 291 -11.87 -15.85 -0.77
C ILE A 291 -12.27 -14.65 -1.64
N GLY A 292 -11.27 -13.96 -2.18
CA GLY A 292 -11.54 -12.82 -3.05
C GLY A 292 -12.35 -13.22 -4.29
N THR A 293 -13.39 -12.46 -4.58
CA THR A 293 -14.15 -12.62 -5.82
C THR A 293 -13.30 -12.33 -7.05
N GLY A 294 -12.27 -11.48 -6.90
CA GLY A 294 -11.34 -11.10 -7.97
C GLY A 294 -10.66 -12.28 -8.64
N GLY A 295 -10.19 -13.27 -7.87
CA GLY A 295 -9.58 -14.47 -8.45
C GLY A 295 -10.54 -15.31 -9.28
N LYS A 296 -11.79 -15.43 -8.84
CA LYS A 296 -12.85 -16.10 -9.63
C LYS A 296 -13.18 -15.34 -10.90
N VAL A 297 -13.19 -14.02 -10.84
CA VAL A 297 -13.43 -13.16 -12.00
C VAL A 297 -12.32 -13.30 -13.02
N ILE A 298 -11.04 -13.26 -12.59
CA ILE A 298 -9.90 -13.47 -13.49
C ILE A 298 -10.01 -14.82 -14.18
N ARG A 299 -10.25 -15.90 -13.43
CA ARG A 299 -10.41 -17.25 -13.99
C ARG A 299 -11.56 -17.36 -14.98
N ARG A 300 -12.67 -16.65 -14.74
CA ARG A 300 -13.82 -16.65 -15.63
C ARG A 300 -13.58 -15.85 -16.91
N LEU A 301 -13.00 -14.65 -16.80
CA LEU A 301 -12.80 -13.76 -17.94
C LEU A 301 -11.55 -14.12 -18.76
N PHE A 302 -10.55 -14.73 -18.12
CA PHE A 302 -9.29 -15.11 -18.73
C PHE A 302 -8.94 -16.58 -18.43
N PRO A 303 -9.79 -17.55 -18.88
CA PRO A 303 -9.63 -18.96 -18.52
C PRO A 303 -8.30 -19.56 -19.00
N ASP A 304 -7.79 -19.08 -20.12
CA ASP A 304 -6.55 -19.57 -20.75
C ASP A 304 -5.30 -18.75 -20.33
N SER A 305 -5.46 -17.75 -19.45
CA SER A 305 -4.33 -16.96 -18.98
C SER A 305 -3.40 -17.79 -18.11
N PRO A 306 -2.08 -17.76 -18.36
CA PRO A 306 -1.08 -18.44 -17.55
C PRO A 306 -0.86 -17.78 -16.18
N VAL A 307 -1.56 -16.68 -15.87
CA VAL A 307 -1.38 -15.92 -14.64
C VAL A 307 -1.57 -16.79 -13.40
N LYS A 308 -0.67 -16.65 -12.44
CA LYS A 308 -0.74 -17.32 -11.15
C LYS A 308 -1.44 -16.41 -10.13
N LEU A 309 -2.47 -16.96 -9.48
CA LEU A 309 -3.18 -16.25 -8.41
C LEU A 309 -2.57 -16.64 -7.06
N VAL A 310 -2.21 -15.63 -6.27
CA VAL A 310 -1.71 -15.76 -4.91
C VAL A 310 -2.71 -15.09 -3.97
N HIS A 311 -3.19 -15.83 -2.98
CA HIS A 311 -4.11 -15.32 -1.97
C HIS A 311 -3.35 -15.11 -0.66
N SER A 312 -3.12 -13.86 -0.28
CA SER A 312 -2.37 -13.50 0.93
C SER A 312 -3.26 -13.16 2.12
N GLY A 313 -4.54 -13.54 2.09
CA GLY A 313 -5.47 -13.23 3.19
C GLY A 313 -5.03 -13.79 4.53
N SER A 314 -4.76 -15.10 4.61
CA SER A 314 -4.34 -15.78 5.85
C SER A 314 -2.87 -16.20 5.87
N GLN A 315 -2.16 -16.06 4.78
CA GLN A 315 -0.76 -16.48 4.66
C GLN A 315 0.10 -15.40 4.01
N THR A 316 1.23 -15.11 4.63
CA THR A 316 2.23 -14.21 4.05
C THR A 316 2.97 -14.92 2.91
N TYR A 317 3.16 -14.19 1.81
CA TYR A 317 3.97 -14.63 0.67
C TYR A 317 5.14 -13.66 0.45
N ILE A 318 6.30 -14.24 0.14
CA ILE A 318 7.51 -13.48 -0.14
C ILE A 318 7.90 -13.68 -1.61
N PHE A 319 7.93 -12.59 -2.35
CA PHE A 319 8.52 -12.54 -3.68
C PHE A 319 9.96 -12.06 -3.55
N THR A 320 10.88 -12.80 -4.13
CA THR A 320 12.31 -12.47 -4.10
C THR A 320 12.85 -12.33 -5.50
N THR A 321 13.60 -11.26 -5.74
CA THR A 321 14.25 -11.02 -7.03
C THR A 321 15.67 -10.46 -6.88
N ASP A 322 16.56 -10.94 -7.74
CA ASP A 322 17.90 -10.39 -7.97
C ASP A 322 17.93 -9.40 -9.17
N GLY A 323 16.77 -8.98 -9.64
CA GLY A 323 16.61 -8.14 -10.82
C GLY A 323 16.46 -8.90 -12.13
N GLU A 324 16.86 -10.17 -12.21
CA GLU A 324 16.72 -11.02 -13.40
C GLU A 324 15.70 -12.11 -13.19
N THR A 325 15.76 -12.80 -12.05
CA THR A 325 14.86 -13.89 -11.70
C THR A 325 13.81 -13.43 -10.70
N LEU A 326 12.67 -14.12 -10.66
CA LEU A 326 11.60 -13.89 -9.70
C LEU A 326 11.14 -15.22 -9.13
N THR A 327 11.17 -15.35 -7.82
CA THR A 327 10.67 -16.51 -7.08
C THR A 327 9.59 -16.08 -6.09
N VAL A 328 8.71 -17.00 -5.70
CA VAL A 328 7.70 -16.79 -4.67
C VAL A 328 7.67 -17.98 -3.72
N SER A 329 7.59 -17.69 -2.44
CA SER A 329 7.44 -18.68 -1.38
C SER A 329 6.45 -18.20 -0.32
N PRO A 330 5.69 -19.11 0.31
CA PRO A 330 5.00 -18.77 1.55
C PRO A 330 6.04 -18.49 2.64
N SER A 331 5.75 -17.52 3.51
CA SER A 331 6.50 -17.35 4.77
C SER A 331 6.14 -18.50 5.72
N LEU A 332 7.14 -19.05 6.38
CA LEU A 332 6.95 -20.10 7.40
C LEU A 332 6.30 -19.56 8.67
#